data_a0651381f4bf90ef693e0f2d64e1b0f4
#
_entry.id   a0651381f4bf90ef693e0f2d64e1b0f4
#
_cell.length_a   1.000
_cell.length_b   1.000
_cell.length_c   1.000
_cell.angle_alpha   90.00
_cell.angle_beta   90.00
_cell.angle_gamma   90.00
#
_symmetry.space_group_name_H-M   'P 1'
#
loop_
_entity.id
_entity.type
_entity.pdbx_description
1 polymer ?
#
loop_
_entity_poly.entity_id
_entity_poly.type
_entity_poly.pdbx_seq_one_letter_code
_entity_poly.pdbx_strand_id
1 'polypeptide(L)'
;GVHTAITVDGGYIMACHSASLISGNKTVAAYGGGDYWIIKSDNLGNIEWQKAYGGTDIDSPKYIEQTTDGGYIVGGYSSSLPGGNKTSPNYGMQDCWVLKLDAEGNIEWQNSFGGLATEYLYKIHQTSDGGYILGAYTVSGISGNKTEASKGAADYWMIKLDADGNKLWEKVIGGSAIDVFADLNITDDGGFIVGGTSNSSISGDKTENPIGEFDFWILKLDSVGNIEWQNTIGGSIDDEL
;
A
#
# COMPACT_ATOMS: atom_id res chain seq x y z
N GLY A 1 0.71 12.85 -0.89
CA GLY A 1 1.13 12.40 -2.22
C GLY A 1 -0.06 12.30 -3.17
N VAL A 2 0.22 12.22 -4.43
CA VAL A 2 -0.76 11.95 -5.50
C VAL A 2 -0.21 10.77 -6.30
N HIS A 3 -1.05 9.77 -6.56
CA HIS A 3 -0.72 8.71 -7.51
C HIS A 3 -1.68 8.78 -8.69
N THR A 4 -1.17 8.57 -9.89
CA THR A 4 -1.94 8.61 -11.14
C THR A 4 -1.66 7.38 -11.98
N ALA A 5 -2.69 6.87 -12.66
CA ALA A 5 -2.55 5.79 -13.64
C ALA A 5 -3.35 6.13 -14.91
N ILE A 6 -2.88 5.59 -16.03
CA ILE A 6 -3.59 5.64 -17.31
C ILE A 6 -4.65 4.54 -17.30
N THR A 7 -5.85 4.85 -17.79
CA THR A 7 -6.95 3.89 -17.92
C THR A 7 -7.04 3.35 -19.34
N VAL A 8 -7.63 2.17 -19.52
CA VAL A 8 -7.72 1.48 -20.84
C VAL A 8 -8.49 2.26 -21.90
N ASP A 9 -9.35 3.20 -21.48
CA ASP A 9 -10.08 4.14 -22.37
C ASP A 9 -9.23 5.34 -22.81
N GLY A 10 -7.96 5.39 -22.38
CA GLY A 10 -7.02 6.47 -22.64
C GLY A 10 -7.17 7.67 -21.70
N GLY A 11 -8.06 7.61 -20.73
CA GLY A 11 -8.21 8.60 -19.67
C GLY A 11 -7.22 8.40 -18.50
N TYR A 12 -7.50 9.03 -17.38
CA TYR A 12 -6.64 9.01 -16.20
C TYR A 12 -7.43 8.79 -14.93
N ILE A 13 -6.89 8.01 -14.01
CA ILE A 13 -7.39 7.88 -12.64
C ILE A 13 -6.35 8.44 -11.68
N MET A 14 -6.80 9.21 -10.69
CA MET A 14 -5.93 9.88 -9.71
C MET A 14 -6.42 9.61 -8.31
N ALA A 15 -5.50 9.31 -7.39
CA ALA A 15 -5.74 9.18 -5.97
C ALA A 15 -4.98 10.27 -5.22
N CYS A 16 -5.70 11.10 -4.48
CA CYS A 16 -5.18 12.24 -3.72
C CYS A 16 -5.71 12.21 -2.29
N HIS A 17 -4.94 12.75 -1.36
CA HIS A 17 -5.45 13.11 -0.04
C HIS A 17 -6.07 14.51 -0.09
N SER A 18 -7.27 14.69 0.49
CA SER A 18 -7.89 16.00 0.56
C SER A 18 -8.75 16.17 1.83
N ALA A 19 -8.42 17.20 2.59
CA ALA A 19 -9.24 17.68 3.71
C ALA A 19 -10.20 18.82 3.32
N SER A 20 -10.23 19.20 2.03
CA SER A 20 -11.07 20.31 1.56
C SER A 20 -12.55 19.95 1.58
N LEU A 21 -13.36 20.92 2.00
CA LEU A 21 -14.79 20.90 1.75
C LEU A 21 -15.08 21.09 0.24
N ILE A 22 -16.36 20.99 -0.13
CA ILE A 22 -16.79 21.29 -1.51
C ILE A 22 -16.40 22.74 -1.86
N SER A 23 -15.49 22.87 -2.82
CA SER A 23 -14.99 24.17 -3.29
C SER A 23 -14.21 24.03 -4.60
N GLY A 24 -14.20 25.07 -5.43
CA GLY A 24 -13.54 25.02 -6.74
C GLY A 24 -14.09 23.85 -7.59
N ASN A 25 -13.20 22.99 -8.06
CA ASN A 25 -13.56 21.82 -8.88
C ASN A 25 -13.89 20.58 -8.04
N LYS A 26 -13.71 20.62 -6.73
CA LYS A 26 -14.07 19.52 -5.83
C LYS A 26 -15.55 19.58 -5.51
N THR A 27 -16.32 18.59 -5.96
CA THR A 27 -17.78 18.52 -5.81
C THR A 27 -18.24 17.54 -4.72
N VAL A 28 -17.28 16.85 -4.08
CA VAL A 28 -17.51 15.88 -3.00
C VAL A 28 -16.90 16.39 -1.70
N ALA A 29 -17.62 16.24 -0.60
CA ALA A 29 -17.10 16.60 0.72
C ALA A 29 -16.18 15.52 1.27
N ALA A 30 -15.22 15.91 2.12
CA ALA A 30 -14.52 14.99 2.99
C ALA A 30 -15.44 14.56 4.15
N TYR A 31 -15.19 13.36 4.71
CA TYR A 31 -15.91 12.83 5.87
C TYR A 31 -15.26 13.23 7.19
N GLY A 32 -13.94 13.55 7.17
CA GLY A 32 -13.19 13.82 8.38
C GLY A 32 -11.92 14.65 8.18
N GLY A 33 -10.84 14.25 8.83
CA GLY A 33 -9.56 14.96 8.87
C GLY A 33 -8.80 15.02 7.54
N GLY A 34 -9.31 14.34 6.54
CA GLY A 34 -8.79 14.27 5.18
C GLY A 34 -8.92 12.84 4.65
N ASP A 35 -9.44 12.72 3.43
CA ASP A 35 -9.89 11.44 2.87
C ASP A 35 -9.19 11.13 1.55
N TYR A 36 -9.35 9.91 1.08
CA TYR A 36 -9.07 9.55 -0.30
C TYR A 36 -10.00 10.36 -1.21
N TRP A 37 -9.45 11.17 -2.07
CA TRP A 37 -10.17 11.83 -3.14
C TRP A 37 -9.72 11.23 -4.46
N ILE A 38 -10.62 10.47 -5.09
CA ILE A 38 -10.36 9.79 -6.35
C ILE A 38 -11.04 10.54 -7.47
N ILE A 39 -10.32 10.76 -8.57
CA ILE A 39 -10.78 11.52 -9.72
C ILE A 39 -10.52 10.70 -10.97
N LYS A 40 -11.58 10.41 -11.75
CA LYS A 40 -11.46 9.86 -13.11
C LYS A 40 -11.66 11.00 -14.10
N SER A 41 -10.80 11.06 -15.09
CA SER A 41 -10.90 12.01 -16.20
C SER A 41 -10.79 11.29 -17.55
N ASP A 42 -11.32 11.91 -18.59
CA ASP A 42 -11.11 11.52 -19.98
C ASP A 42 -9.65 11.83 -20.43
N ASN A 43 -9.33 11.50 -21.67
CA ASN A 43 -8.01 11.75 -22.27
C ASN A 43 -7.72 13.25 -22.56
N LEU A 44 -8.71 14.13 -22.41
CA LEU A 44 -8.57 15.58 -22.54
C LEU A 44 -8.45 16.26 -21.16
N GLY A 45 -8.54 15.51 -20.07
CA GLY A 45 -8.49 16.01 -18.69
C GLY A 45 -9.82 16.51 -18.15
N ASN A 46 -10.95 16.27 -18.84
CA ASN A 46 -12.27 16.59 -18.30
C ASN A 46 -12.63 15.56 -17.24
N ILE A 47 -13.09 16.03 -16.08
CA ILE A 47 -13.52 15.16 -14.98
C ILE A 47 -14.80 14.42 -15.39
N GLU A 48 -14.74 13.08 -15.39
CA GLU A 48 -15.90 12.22 -15.62
C GLU A 48 -16.63 11.96 -14.31
N TRP A 49 -15.86 11.61 -13.26
CA TRP A 49 -16.40 11.49 -11.91
C TRP A 49 -15.33 11.77 -10.86
N GLN A 50 -15.77 12.09 -9.65
CA GLN A 50 -14.91 12.20 -8.48
C GLN A 50 -15.65 11.70 -7.24
N LYS A 51 -14.94 11.04 -6.34
CA LYS A 51 -15.50 10.50 -5.10
C LYS A 51 -14.53 10.65 -3.94
N ALA A 52 -15.08 10.75 -2.74
CA ALA A 52 -14.32 10.74 -1.49
C ALA A 52 -14.59 9.44 -0.72
N TYR A 53 -13.52 8.89 -0.11
CA TYR A 53 -13.63 7.69 0.72
C TYR A 53 -12.83 7.92 2.00
N GLY A 54 -13.47 7.69 3.14
CA GLY A 54 -12.86 7.91 4.43
C GLY A 54 -13.81 7.81 5.60
N GLY A 55 -13.25 8.03 6.77
CA GLY A 55 -13.96 8.09 8.04
C GLY A 55 -13.81 9.45 8.71
N THR A 56 -13.75 9.46 10.04
CA THR A 56 -13.70 10.71 10.81
C THR A 56 -12.32 11.30 10.99
N ASP A 57 -11.28 10.52 10.72
CA ASP A 57 -9.88 10.89 10.91
C ASP A 57 -9.15 11.02 9.57
N ILE A 58 -7.83 10.79 9.56
CA ILE A 58 -6.99 10.90 8.36
C ILE A 58 -7.02 9.57 7.60
N ASP A 59 -7.37 9.65 6.32
CA ASP A 59 -7.30 8.58 5.34
C ASP A 59 -6.46 9.08 4.14
N SER A 60 -5.33 8.44 3.85
CA SER A 60 -4.38 8.92 2.84
C SER A 60 -4.05 7.83 1.82
N PRO A 61 -4.48 8.00 0.54
CA PRO A 61 -4.14 7.05 -0.51
C PRO A 61 -2.65 7.19 -0.88
N LYS A 62 -2.06 6.08 -1.31
CA LYS A 62 -0.68 6.01 -1.78
C LYS A 62 -0.58 5.48 -3.20
N TYR A 63 -1.47 4.58 -3.58
CA TYR A 63 -1.45 3.91 -4.87
C TYR A 63 -2.85 3.66 -5.41
N ILE A 64 -3.01 3.73 -6.72
CA ILE A 64 -4.22 3.35 -7.46
C ILE A 64 -3.82 2.76 -8.80
N GLU A 65 -4.50 1.71 -9.22
CA GLU A 65 -4.42 1.19 -10.60
C GLU A 65 -5.78 0.70 -11.08
N GLN A 66 -5.95 0.64 -12.39
CA GLN A 66 -7.12 0.02 -12.98
C GLN A 66 -6.97 -1.50 -12.98
N THR A 67 -8.01 -2.21 -12.55
CA THR A 67 -8.06 -3.67 -12.54
C THR A 67 -8.57 -4.24 -13.87
N THR A 68 -8.32 -5.53 -14.12
CA THR A 68 -8.66 -6.19 -15.39
C THR A 68 -10.15 -6.25 -15.70
N ASP A 69 -11.01 -6.07 -14.70
CA ASP A 69 -12.47 -5.97 -14.84
C ASP A 69 -12.96 -4.55 -15.19
N GLY A 70 -12.04 -3.61 -15.35
CA GLY A 70 -12.32 -2.20 -15.64
C GLY A 70 -12.57 -1.32 -14.42
N GLY A 71 -12.63 -1.91 -13.22
CA GLY A 71 -12.67 -1.20 -11.94
C GLY A 71 -11.30 -0.69 -11.49
N TYR A 72 -11.15 -0.42 -10.19
CA TYR A 72 -9.91 0.11 -9.63
C TYR A 72 -9.59 -0.54 -8.29
N ILE A 73 -8.29 -0.72 -8.03
CA ILE A 73 -7.78 -1.04 -6.69
C ILE A 73 -7.04 0.17 -6.14
N VAL A 74 -7.36 0.58 -4.91
CA VAL A 74 -6.77 1.75 -4.23
C VAL A 74 -6.25 1.29 -2.88
N GLY A 75 -5.03 1.71 -2.56
CA GLY A 75 -4.41 1.40 -1.27
C GLY A 75 -3.69 2.60 -0.66
N GLY A 76 -3.60 2.60 0.65
CA GLY A 76 -2.91 3.59 1.45
C GLY A 76 -3.04 3.27 2.93
N TYR A 77 -3.18 4.28 3.77
CA TYR A 77 -3.38 4.08 5.20
C TYR A 77 -4.57 4.89 5.72
N SER A 78 -5.10 4.45 6.86
CA SER A 78 -6.24 5.05 7.56
C SER A 78 -5.99 5.08 9.07
N SER A 79 -6.28 6.23 9.69
CA SER A 79 -6.40 6.36 11.14
C SER A 79 -7.85 6.30 11.62
N SER A 80 -8.79 6.23 10.68
CA SER A 80 -10.23 6.33 10.98
C SER A 80 -10.80 5.03 11.53
N LEU A 81 -11.60 5.15 12.58
CA LEU A 81 -12.58 4.13 12.95
C LEU A 81 -13.67 4.02 11.86
N PRO A 82 -14.49 2.94 11.87
CA PRO A 82 -15.65 2.87 11.00
C PRO A 82 -16.54 4.11 11.11
N GLY A 83 -16.83 4.74 9.96
CA GLY A 83 -17.57 6.00 9.86
C GLY A 83 -17.49 6.55 8.45
N GLY A 84 -18.30 7.55 8.11
CA GLY A 84 -18.37 7.99 6.71
C GLY A 84 -18.81 6.85 5.79
N ASN A 85 -17.97 6.52 4.80
CA ASN A 85 -18.13 5.31 4.00
C ASN A 85 -17.07 4.23 4.26
N LYS A 86 -16.21 4.43 5.27
CA LYS A 86 -15.30 3.39 5.78
C LYS A 86 -16.07 2.45 6.71
N THR A 87 -16.12 1.17 6.37
CA THR A 87 -16.79 0.14 7.19
C THR A 87 -15.81 -0.86 7.80
N SER A 88 -14.58 -0.93 7.27
CA SER A 88 -13.53 -1.80 7.80
C SER A 88 -13.01 -1.27 9.15
N PRO A 89 -12.58 -2.16 10.07
CA PRO A 89 -12.07 -1.75 11.36
C PRO A 89 -10.77 -0.94 11.26
N ASN A 90 -10.39 -0.30 12.36
CA ASN A 90 -9.03 0.15 12.63
C ASN A 90 -8.50 -0.63 13.83
N TYR A 91 -7.29 -1.19 13.73
CA TYR A 91 -6.70 -2.05 14.76
C TYR A 91 -5.72 -1.30 15.65
N GLY A 92 -5.16 -0.19 15.15
CA GLY A 92 -4.14 0.56 15.85
C GLY A 92 -4.13 2.06 15.55
N MET A 93 -2.94 2.60 15.38
CA MET A 93 -2.76 4.02 15.08
C MET A 93 -3.09 4.33 13.62
N GLN A 94 -2.45 3.60 12.71
CA GLN A 94 -2.65 3.71 11.26
C GLN A 94 -2.55 2.32 10.66
N ASP A 95 -3.59 1.91 9.93
CA ASP A 95 -3.64 0.61 9.27
C ASP A 95 -3.60 0.78 7.75
N CYS A 96 -3.07 -0.19 7.05
CA CYS A 96 -3.27 -0.30 5.61
C CYS A 96 -4.76 -0.38 5.30
N TRP A 97 -5.27 0.50 4.44
CA TRP A 97 -6.66 0.49 4.01
C TRP A 97 -6.74 0.34 2.50
N VAL A 98 -7.49 -0.66 2.05
CA VAL A 98 -7.62 -1.06 0.66
C VAL A 98 -9.08 -1.02 0.24
N LEU A 99 -9.33 -0.45 -0.94
CA LEU A 99 -10.64 -0.36 -1.59
C LEU A 99 -10.56 -1.02 -2.97
N LYS A 100 -11.48 -1.94 -3.27
CA LYS A 100 -11.81 -2.32 -4.64
C LYS A 100 -13.05 -1.55 -5.05
N LEU A 101 -12.94 -0.89 -6.20
CA LEU A 101 -13.99 -0.05 -6.78
C LEU A 101 -14.43 -0.64 -8.12
N ASP A 102 -15.70 -0.48 -8.46
CA ASP A 102 -16.19 -0.70 -9.82
C ASP A 102 -15.73 0.44 -10.78
N ALA A 103 -16.09 0.36 -12.05
CA ALA A 103 -15.71 1.37 -13.06
C ALA A 103 -16.31 2.76 -12.78
N GLU A 104 -17.44 2.84 -12.10
CA GLU A 104 -18.12 4.07 -11.68
C GLU A 104 -17.61 4.59 -10.33
N GLY A 105 -16.62 3.91 -9.71
CA GLY A 105 -16.05 4.25 -8.43
C GLY A 105 -16.94 3.86 -7.23
N ASN A 106 -17.87 2.93 -7.33
CA ASN A 106 -18.58 2.43 -6.16
C ASN A 106 -17.70 1.36 -5.46
N ILE A 107 -17.76 1.32 -4.12
CA ILE A 107 -17.01 0.32 -3.35
C ILE A 107 -17.66 -1.06 -3.57
N GLU A 108 -16.88 -2.01 -4.10
CA GLU A 108 -17.26 -3.42 -4.15
C GLU A 108 -16.90 -4.11 -2.84
N TRP A 109 -15.67 -3.90 -2.37
CA TRP A 109 -15.22 -4.32 -1.04
C TRP A 109 -14.16 -3.37 -0.48
N GLN A 110 -13.94 -3.44 0.82
CA GLN A 110 -12.89 -2.72 1.53
C GLN A 110 -12.37 -3.52 2.71
N ASN A 111 -11.06 -3.45 2.93
CA ASN A 111 -10.41 -4.13 4.05
C ASN A 111 -9.32 -3.27 4.68
N SER A 112 -9.15 -3.43 6.00
CA SER A 112 -8.02 -2.89 6.74
C SER A 112 -7.09 -4.02 7.17
N PHE A 113 -5.79 -3.77 7.11
CA PHE A 113 -4.74 -4.69 7.56
C PHE A 113 -3.81 -3.94 8.49
N GLY A 114 -3.61 -4.46 9.71
CA GLY A 114 -2.75 -3.79 10.68
C GLY A 114 -2.71 -4.45 12.04
N GLY A 115 -1.89 -3.85 12.90
CA GLY A 115 -1.71 -4.21 14.29
C GLY A 115 -2.00 -3.04 15.23
N LEU A 116 -1.45 -3.04 16.45
CA LEU A 116 -1.71 -1.97 17.44
C LEU A 116 -0.93 -0.68 17.18
N ALA A 117 0.11 -0.71 16.34
CA ALA A 117 0.93 0.45 16.04
C ALA A 117 0.60 1.00 14.64
N THR A 118 1.61 1.20 13.79
CA THR A 118 1.46 1.88 12.50
C THR A 118 1.88 0.97 11.36
N GLU A 119 1.05 0.94 10.33
CA GLU A 119 1.30 0.31 9.04
C GLU A 119 1.09 1.30 7.91
N TYR A 120 2.04 1.36 6.98
CA TYR A 120 1.94 2.19 5.79
C TYR A 120 2.01 1.34 4.53
N LEU A 121 0.91 1.29 3.78
CA LEU A 121 0.88 0.69 2.45
C LEU A 121 1.37 1.71 1.42
N TYR A 122 2.32 1.30 0.59
CA TYR A 122 2.89 2.12 -0.49
C TYR A 122 2.52 1.62 -1.87
N LYS A 123 2.33 0.30 -2.02
CA LYS A 123 2.11 -0.31 -3.34
C LYS A 123 1.08 -1.41 -3.27
N ILE A 124 0.30 -1.54 -4.34
CA ILE A 124 -0.62 -2.66 -4.54
C ILE A 124 -0.68 -2.95 -6.03
N HIS A 125 -0.63 -4.24 -6.40
CA HIS A 125 -0.80 -4.67 -7.78
C HIS A 125 -1.80 -5.82 -7.86
N GLN A 126 -2.60 -5.83 -8.94
CA GLN A 126 -3.39 -7.00 -9.28
C GLN A 126 -2.48 -8.10 -9.83
N THR A 127 -2.59 -9.31 -9.28
CA THR A 127 -1.86 -10.48 -9.73
C THR A 127 -2.61 -11.26 -10.82
N SER A 128 -1.92 -12.11 -11.57
CA SER A 128 -2.50 -12.85 -12.70
C SER A 128 -3.61 -13.83 -12.33
N ASP A 129 -3.72 -14.20 -11.05
CA ASP A 129 -4.81 -15.01 -10.49
C ASP A 129 -6.06 -14.20 -10.14
N GLY A 130 -6.06 -12.90 -10.45
CA GLY A 130 -7.14 -11.96 -10.15
C GLY A 130 -7.11 -11.40 -8.72
N GLY A 131 -6.23 -11.90 -7.86
CA GLY A 131 -6.01 -11.37 -6.51
C GLY A 131 -5.09 -10.16 -6.50
N TYR A 132 -4.52 -9.83 -5.32
CA TYR A 132 -3.69 -8.63 -5.16
C TYR A 132 -2.48 -8.92 -4.29
N ILE A 133 -1.37 -8.25 -4.59
CA ILE A 133 -0.18 -8.19 -3.73
C ILE A 133 0.00 -6.77 -3.21
N LEU A 134 0.15 -6.64 -1.89
CA LEU A 134 0.37 -5.39 -1.19
C LEU A 134 1.80 -5.34 -0.67
N GLY A 135 2.43 -4.17 -0.81
CA GLY A 135 3.71 -3.85 -0.20
C GLY A 135 3.55 -2.69 0.78
N ALA A 136 3.94 -2.94 2.00
CA ALA A 136 3.85 -2.01 3.13
C ALA A 136 5.09 -2.11 4.01
N TYR A 137 5.24 -1.22 4.97
CA TYR A 137 6.02 -1.52 6.15
C TYR A 137 5.14 -1.52 7.41
N THR A 138 5.61 -2.21 8.45
CA THR A 138 4.92 -2.35 9.74
C THR A 138 5.88 -2.09 10.88
N VAL A 139 5.38 -1.45 11.93
CA VAL A 139 6.05 -1.34 13.24
C VAL A 139 5.31 -2.11 14.33
N SER A 140 4.29 -2.86 13.98
CA SER A 140 3.49 -3.66 14.92
C SER A 140 4.07 -5.06 15.12
N GLY A 141 4.02 -5.52 16.36
CA GLY A 141 4.10 -6.95 16.67
C GLY A 141 2.85 -7.71 16.19
N ILE A 142 2.72 -8.98 16.60
CA ILE A 142 1.49 -9.76 16.36
C ILE A 142 0.33 -9.13 17.11
N SER A 143 -0.63 -8.57 16.38
CA SER A 143 -1.83 -7.90 16.93
C SER A 143 -2.80 -7.54 15.79
N GLY A 144 -4.03 -7.17 16.12
CA GLY A 144 -5.04 -6.88 15.10
C GLY A 144 -5.30 -8.10 14.22
N ASN A 145 -5.15 -7.92 12.91
CA ASN A 145 -5.18 -9.06 11.97
C ASN A 145 -3.80 -9.40 11.38
N LYS A 146 -2.72 -8.82 11.93
CA LYS A 146 -1.34 -9.19 11.64
C LYS A 146 -0.92 -10.40 12.47
N THR A 147 -0.46 -11.47 11.82
CA THR A 147 -0.16 -12.76 12.45
C THR A 147 1.33 -13.11 12.48
N GLU A 148 2.16 -12.41 11.71
CA GLU A 148 3.62 -12.56 11.76
C GLU A 148 4.27 -11.51 12.68
N ALA A 149 5.29 -11.92 13.43
CA ALA A 149 6.03 -11.04 14.31
C ALA A 149 6.97 -10.12 13.51
N SER A 150 7.10 -8.86 13.94
CA SER A 150 8.20 -8.00 13.48
C SER A 150 9.55 -8.52 13.98
N LYS A 151 10.60 -8.27 13.21
CA LYS A 151 11.98 -8.70 13.45
C LYS A 151 12.85 -7.57 13.99
N GLY A 152 12.45 -6.33 13.67
CA GLY A 152 13.10 -5.11 14.09
C GLY A 152 12.14 -4.01 14.54
N ALA A 153 12.57 -2.78 14.39
CA ALA A 153 11.77 -1.60 14.72
C ALA A 153 10.74 -1.28 13.64
N ALA A 154 11.09 -1.54 12.38
CA ALA A 154 10.18 -1.48 11.23
C ALA A 154 10.64 -2.53 10.22
N ASP A 155 9.70 -3.20 9.58
CA ASP A 155 9.97 -4.27 8.61
C ASP A 155 9.08 -4.15 7.38
N TYR A 156 9.52 -4.66 6.23
CA TYR A 156 8.66 -4.83 5.07
C TYR A 156 7.52 -5.78 5.40
N TRP A 157 6.33 -5.46 4.96
CA TRP A 157 5.16 -6.29 5.16
C TRP A 157 4.47 -6.54 3.82
N MET A 158 4.57 -7.79 3.36
CA MET A 158 3.95 -8.26 2.13
C MET A 158 2.65 -8.97 2.48
N ILE A 159 1.55 -8.63 1.77
CA ILE A 159 0.23 -9.25 1.99
C ILE A 159 -0.34 -9.68 0.64
N LYS A 160 -0.63 -10.97 0.48
CA LYS A 160 -1.33 -11.50 -0.69
C LYS A 160 -2.80 -11.66 -0.37
N LEU A 161 -3.65 -11.14 -1.26
CA LEU A 161 -5.10 -11.25 -1.18
C LEU A 161 -5.63 -12.08 -2.35
N ASP A 162 -6.79 -12.72 -2.16
CA ASP A 162 -7.62 -13.23 -3.25
C ASP A 162 -8.39 -12.08 -3.95
N ALA A 163 -9.20 -12.40 -4.96
CA ALA A 163 -9.99 -11.42 -5.71
C ALA A 163 -11.06 -10.71 -4.85
N ASP A 164 -11.55 -11.37 -3.81
CA ASP A 164 -12.55 -10.85 -2.89
C ASP A 164 -11.93 -10.03 -1.74
N GLY A 165 -10.59 -9.85 -1.74
CA GLY A 165 -9.85 -9.10 -0.74
C GLY A 165 -9.55 -9.87 0.54
N ASN A 166 -9.76 -11.20 0.60
CA ASN A 166 -9.40 -12.01 1.76
C ASN A 166 -7.89 -12.28 1.77
N LYS A 167 -7.27 -12.17 2.93
CA LYS A 167 -5.83 -12.43 3.09
C LYS A 167 -5.53 -13.92 2.92
N LEU A 168 -4.71 -14.26 1.91
CA LEU A 168 -4.23 -15.61 1.65
C LEU A 168 -2.96 -15.90 2.45
N TRP A 169 -2.01 -15.00 2.44
CA TRP A 169 -0.80 -15.05 3.23
C TRP A 169 -0.24 -13.66 3.51
N GLU A 170 0.63 -13.59 4.48
CA GLU A 170 1.47 -12.41 4.75
C GLU A 170 2.90 -12.84 5.04
N LYS A 171 3.86 -11.91 4.84
CA LYS A 171 5.27 -12.07 5.16
C LYS A 171 5.80 -10.78 5.75
N VAL A 172 6.44 -10.90 6.91
CA VAL A 172 7.25 -9.83 7.48
C VAL A 172 8.71 -10.12 7.15
N ILE A 173 9.35 -9.22 6.43
CA ILE A 173 10.71 -9.37 5.93
C ILE A 173 11.55 -8.22 6.49
N GLY A 174 12.57 -8.54 7.28
CA GLY A 174 13.41 -7.54 7.93
C GLY A 174 14.58 -8.12 8.72
N GLY A 175 15.38 -7.21 9.24
CA GLY A 175 16.45 -7.48 10.18
C GLY A 175 16.11 -6.96 11.58
N SER A 176 17.11 -6.69 12.41
CA SER A 176 16.90 -6.29 13.81
C SER A 176 16.73 -4.76 14.01
N ALA A 177 16.83 -3.95 12.95
CA ALA A 177 16.73 -2.50 13.03
C ALA A 177 15.56 -1.96 12.21
N ILE A 178 15.78 -1.01 11.32
CA ILE A 178 14.74 -0.36 10.51
C ILE A 178 14.89 -0.81 9.06
N ASP A 179 13.83 -1.39 8.53
CA ASP A 179 13.71 -1.82 7.15
C ASP A 179 12.43 -1.20 6.58
N VAL A 180 12.56 -0.17 5.74
CA VAL A 180 11.42 0.60 5.20
C VAL A 180 11.14 0.21 3.76
N PHE A 181 9.97 -0.34 3.53
CA PHE A 181 9.49 -0.69 2.20
C PHE A 181 9.26 0.58 1.36
N ALA A 182 9.62 0.52 0.07
CA ALA A 182 9.38 1.61 -0.88
C ALA A 182 8.54 1.18 -2.09
N ASP A 183 8.92 0.08 -2.78
CA ASP A 183 8.26 -0.33 -4.01
C ASP A 183 8.29 -1.86 -4.22
N LEU A 184 7.36 -2.34 -5.04
CA LEU A 184 7.33 -3.72 -5.54
C LEU A 184 6.85 -3.75 -6.99
N ASN A 185 7.30 -4.78 -7.72
CA ASN A 185 6.74 -5.13 -9.03
C ASN A 185 6.60 -6.65 -9.13
N ILE A 186 5.64 -7.09 -9.94
CA ILE A 186 5.44 -8.51 -10.25
C ILE A 186 6.43 -8.90 -11.35
N THR A 187 7.09 -10.04 -11.18
CA THR A 187 8.05 -10.57 -12.16
C THR A 187 7.39 -11.58 -13.10
N ASP A 188 7.99 -11.83 -14.28
CA ASP A 188 7.42 -12.69 -15.33
C ASP A 188 7.20 -14.15 -14.86
N ASP A 189 7.92 -14.59 -13.84
CA ASP A 189 7.76 -15.91 -13.20
C ASP A 189 6.63 -15.96 -12.17
N GLY A 190 5.90 -14.85 -11.99
CA GLY A 190 4.82 -14.71 -11.01
C GLY A 190 5.29 -14.44 -9.58
N GLY A 191 6.58 -14.24 -9.36
CA GLY A 191 7.15 -13.77 -8.10
C GLY A 191 7.16 -12.26 -8.01
N PHE A 192 7.97 -11.71 -7.08
CA PHE A 192 7.98 -10.27 -6.79
C PHE A 192 9.41 -9.74 -6.66
N ILE A 193 9.70 -8.59 -7.24
CA ILE A 193 10.86 -7.79 -6.90
C ILE A 193 10.43 -6.70 -5.92
N VAL A 194 11.12 -6.61 -4.79
CA VAL A 194 10.77 -5.73 -3.67
C VAL A 194 11.98 -4.91 -3.31
N GLY A 195 11.79 -3.65 -3.02
CA GLY A 195 12.88 -2.75 -2.64
C GLY A 195 12.47 -1.69 -1.63
N GLY A 196 13.47 -1.20 -0.93
CA GLY A 196 13.36 -0.12 0.04
C GLY A 196 14.72 0.16 0.67
N THR A 197 14.72 0.70 1.87
CA THR A 197 15.97 1.01 2.60
C THR A 197 16.07 0.20 3.89
N SER A 198 17.30 -0.07 4.32
CA SER A 198 17.60 -0.86 5.51
C SER A 198 18.88 -0.38 6.18
N ASN A 199 18.82 -0.24 7.51
CA ASN A 199 20.02 -0.08 8.35
C ASN A 199 20.28 -1.30 9.24
N SER A 200 19.60 -2.40 8.99
CA SER A 200 19.80 -3.65 9.72
C SER A 200 21.13 -4.31 9.35
N SER A 201 21.88 -4.72 10.36
CA SER A 201 22.97 -5.68 10.19
C SER A 201 22.43 -7.07 9.87
N ILE A 202 23.33 -8.03 9.58
CA ILE A 202 22.95 -9.45 9.36
C ILE A 202 22.13 -9.95 10.55
N SER A 203 20.83 -10.14 10.33
CA SER A 203 19.85 -10.57 11.33
C SER A 203 18.50 -10.83 10.66
N GLY A 204 17.63 -11.63 11.28
CA GLY A 204 16.32 -11.94 10.70
C GLY A 204 16.47 -12.57 9.31
N ASP A 205 15.94 -11.91 8.29
CA ASP A 205 16.05 -12.33 6.90
C ASP A 205 17.25 -11.70 6.17
N LYS A 206 17.84 -10.66 6.73
CA LYS A 206 18.94 -9.93 6.10
C LYS A 206 20.25 -10.71 6.20
N THR A 207 20.88 -10.97 5.07
CA THR A 207 22.12 -11.77 4.97
C THR A 207 23.37 -10.95 4.68
N GLU A 208 23.23 -9.63 4.50
CA GLU A 208 24.32 -8.70 4.24
C GLU A 208 24.29 -7.55 5.24
N ASN A 209 25.45 -7.05 5.65
CA ASN A 209 25.53 -5.86 6.47
C ASN A 209 25.28 -4.60 5.63
N PRO A 210 24.80 -3.50 6.24
CA PRO A 210 24.78 -2.21 5.58
C PRO A 210 26.20 -1.75 5.27
N ILE A 211 26.36 -0.95 4.21
CA ILE A 211 27.63 -0.34 3.77
C ILE A 211 27.77 1.03 4.44
N GLY A 212 26.67 1.78 4.52
CA GLY A 212 26.54 3.06 5.20
C GLY A 212 25.67 2.99 6.45
N GLU A 213 24.83 4.02 6.65
CA GLU A 213 23.81 4.06 7.70
C GLU A 213 22.53 3.41 7.19
N PHE A 214 21.91 3.99 6.13
CA PHE A 214 20.80 3.37 5.37
C PHE A 214 21.26 3.07 3.96
N ASP A 215 20.96 1.87 3.48
CA ASP A 215 21.26 1.43 2.12
C ASP A 215 20.00 0.85 1.46
N PHE A 216 19.97 0.82 0.13
CA PHE A 216 18.95 0.10 -0.60
C PHE A 216 19.03 -1.40 -0.30
N TRP A 217 17.91 -1.98 0.05
CA TRP A 217 17.78 -3.42 0.22
C TRP A 217 16.74 -3.95 -0.77
N ILE A 218 17.22 -4.78 -1.71
CA ILE A 218 16.43 -5.32 -2.81
C ILE A 218 16.33 -6.83 -2.64
N LEU A 219 15.12 -7.36 -2.81
CA LEU A 219 14.82 -8.78 -2.69
C LEU A 219 14.02 -9.27 -3.91
N LYS A 220 14.35 -10.47 -4.38
CA LYS A 220 13.47 -11.25 -5.26
C LYS A 220 12.77 -12.29 -4.40
N LEU A 221 11.45 -12.33 -4.51
CA LEU A 221 10.59 -13.29 -3.85
C LEU A 221 9.94 -14.21 -4.89
N ASP A 222 9.73 -15.47 -4.55
CA ASP A 222 8.88 -16.36 -5.32
C ASP A 222 7.38 -15.97 -5.18
N SER A 223 6.49 -16.68 -5.88
CA SER A 223 5.06 -16.40 -5.91
C SER A 223 4.33 -16.61 -4.56
N VAL A 224 4.98 -17.26 -3.59
CA VAL A 224 4.45 -17.50 -2.24
C VAL A 224 5.19 -16.71 -1.17
N GLY A 225 6.05 -15.75 -1.60
CA GLY A 225 6.74 -14.80 -0.74
C GLY A 225 8.01 -15.30 -0.09
N ASN A 226 8.63 -16.40 -0.54
CA ASN A 226 9.94 -16.83 -0.05
C ASN A 226 11.04 -16.05 -0.77
N ILE A 227 12.09 -15.68 -0.04
CA ILE A 227 13.25 -14.97 -0.59
C ILE A 227 14.07 -15.94 -1.46
N GLU A 228 14.24 -15.60 -2.74
CA GLU A 228 15.13 -16.31 -3.65
C GLU A 228 16.55 -15.74 -3.63
N TRP A 229 16.66 -14.43 -3.61
CA TRP A 229 17.91 -13.70 -3.44
C TRP A 229 17.67 -12.30 -2.87
N GLN A 230 18.72 -11.70 -2.34
CA GLN A 230 18.71 -10.33 -1.83
C GLN A 230 20.07 -9.66 -2.04
N ASN A 231 20.09 -8.33 -2.13
CA ASN A 231 21.30 -7.53 -2.21
C ASN A 231 21.14 -6.23 -1.42
N THR A 232 22.22 -5.82 -0.77
CA THR A 232 22.38 -4.49 -0.15
C THR A 232 23.22 -3.63 -1.09
N ILE A 233 22.71 -2.46 -1.47
CA ILE A 233 23.35 -1.56 -2.45
C ILE A 233 23.37 -0.16 -1.86
N GLY A 234 24.59 0.41 -1.70
CA GLY A 234 24.73 1.77 -1.17
C GLY A 234 26.18 2.21 -1.06
N GLY A 235 26.36 3.33 -0.42
CA GLY A 235 27.66 3.97 -0.17
C GLY A 235 27.97 4.06 1.32
N SER A 236 28.85 4.99 1.71
CA SER A 236 29.30 5.15 3.11
C SER A 236 28.41 6.08 3.96
N ILE A 237 27.37 6.66 3.36
CA ILE A 237 26.37 7.52 4.01
C ILE A 237 24.97 7.01 3.63
N ASP A 238 23.93 7.71 4.02
CA ASP A 238 22.53 7.33 3.70
C ASP A 238 22.27 7.31 2.20
N ASP A 239 21.69 6.21 1.73
CA ASP A 239 21.14 6.03 0.41
C ASP A 239 19.63 5.74 0.55
N GLU A 240 18.80 6.80 0.40
CA GLU A 240 17.35 6.74 0.55
C GLU A 240 16.62 6.96 -0.78
N LEU A 241 15.40 6.42 -0.90
CA LEU A 241 14.49 6.60 -2.05
C LEU A 241 13.54 7.78 -1.82
#